data_250c216182ac0531c7c52ab747ad4ab6
#
_entry.id   250c216182ac0531c7c52ab747ad4ab6
#
_cell.length_a   1.000
_cell.length_b   1.000
_cell.length_c   1.000
_cell.angle_alpha   90.00
_cell.angle_beta   90.00
_cell.angle_gamma   90.00
#
_symmetry.space_group_name_H-M   'P 1'
#
loop_
_entity.id
_entity.type
_entity.pdbx_description
1 polymer ?
#
loop_
_entity_poly.entity_id
_entity_poly.type
_entity_poly.pdbx_seq_one_letter_code
_entity_poly.pdbx_strand_id
1 'polypeptide(L)'
;METFEVIEKRRSVRKYLDVPVEWEKVGNILRAAQYAPSAGNLQDWKFVVVTDKDTKKKIANAAMQQSWIEEAPVIIVVYSEPYKTKRFYGEIGEKIYSVQNCAAAIENMLLAATDQDLGSCWISAFDESMLCTIINSPKNVKPQAIVTIGYPDEAPITPTKYHLYDLTFINAWGSRIVNPDLVLDNWSDVILKKIDEAKEAAQKEATPLVRRLFEKGKEHAKKIHETIKKKAEEQKERKKKQQKSSEEEVLESTEEAEY
;
A
#
# COMPACT_ATOMS: atom_id res chain seq x y z
N MET A 1 -10.88 -1.63 -4.91
CA MET A 1 -10.92 -2.00 -3.48
C MET A 1 -10.65 -0.79 -2.59
N GLU A 2 -11.04 -0.82 -1.30
CA GLU A 2 -10.60 0.19 -0.34
C GLU A 2 -9.09 0.05 -0.11
N THR A 3 -8.39 1.18 0.10
CA THR A 3 -6.91 1.19 0.19
C THR A 3 -6.37 0.22 1.24
N PHE A 4 -6.99 0.15 2.42
CA PHE A 4 -6.53 -0.71 3.50
C PHE A 4 -6.71 -2.19 3.15
N GLU A 5 -7.79 -2.53 2.47
CA GLU A 5 -8.07 -3.89 1.97
C GLU A 5 -7.00 -4.36 0.97
N VAL A 6 -6.55 -3.47 0.08
CA VAL A 6 -5.48 -3.76 -0.87
C VAL A 6 -4.16 -4.06 -0.14
N ILE A 7 -3.82 -3.23 0.86
CA ILE A 7 -2.60 -3.41 1.66
C ILE A 7 -2.63 -4.75 2.40
N GLU A 8 -3.79 -5.11 2.98
CA GLU A 8 -3.95 -6.37 3.69
C GLU A 8 -3.95 -7.60 2.77
N LYS A 9 -4.50 -7.48 1.57
CA LYS A 9 -4.56 -8.58 0.59
C LYS A 9 -3.26 -8.83 -0.15
N ARG A 10 -2.42 -7.80 -0.33
CA ARG A 10 -1.18 -7.93 -1.08
C ARG A 10 -0.29 -9.06 -0.53
N ARG A 11 0.15 -9.93 -1.43
CA ARG A 11 1.07 -11.05 -1.15
C ARG A 11 2.17 -11.11 -2.21
N SER A 12 3.31 -11.68 -1.84
CA SER A 12 4.34 -12.05 -2.81
C SER A 12 3.94 -13.34 -3.50
N VAL A 13 3.56 -13.25 -4.76
CA VAL A 13 3.15 -14.35 -5.63
C VAL A 13 4.35 -14.77 -6.48
N ARG A 14 4.62 -16.09 -6.53
CA ARG A 14 5.74 -16.67 -7.29
C ARG A 14 5.29 -17.76 -8.28
N LYS A 15 4.00 -17.98 -8.42
CA LYS A 15 3.40 -18.91 -9.35
C LYS A 15 2.32 -18.20 -10.14
N TYR A 16 2.41 -18.25 -11.44
CA TYR A 16 1.56 -17.49 -12.33
C TYR A 16 0.88 -18.39 -13.36
N LEU A 17 -0.35 -18.03 -13.72
CA LEU A 17 -1.02 -18.62 -14.88
C LEU A 17 -0.31 -18.16 -16.16
N ASP A 18 -0.19 -19.05 -17.13
CA ASP A 18 0.33 -18.71 -18.48
C ASP A 18 -0.74 -17.97 -19.31
N VAL A 19 -1.12 -16.79 -18.81
CA VAL A 19 -2.11 -15.91 -19.41
C VAL A 19 -1.49 -14.51 -19.55
N PRO A 20 -1.59 -13.85 -20.70
CA PRO A 20 -1.06 -12.51 -20.87
C PRO A 20 -1.77 -11.50 -19.97
N VAL A 21 -1.02 -10.53 -19.47
CA VAL A 21 -1.57 -9.38 -18.74
C VAL A 21 -1.90 -8.27 -19.73
N GLU A 22 -3.07 -7.66 -19.60
CA GLU A 22 -3.52 -6.56 -20.44
C GLU A 22 -2.62 -5.35 -20.26
N TRP A 23 -2.23 -4.72 -21.37
CA TRP A 23 -1.37 -3.54 -21.35
C TRP A 23 -1.96 -2.36 -20.57
N GLU A 24 -3.29 -2.25 -20.51
CA GLU A 24 -3.97 -1.27 -19.68
C GLU A 24 -3.63 -1.45 -18.19
N LYS A 25 -3.67 -2.69 -17.69
CA LYS A 25 -3.29 -3.02 -16.30
C LYS A 25 -1.83 -2.71 -16.03
N VAL A 26 -0.93 -3.07 -16.95
CA VAL A 26 0.49 -2.70 -16.85
C VAL A 26 0.66 -1.18 -16.82
N GLY A 27 -0.05 -0.46 -17.68
CA GLY A 27 -0.06 1.00 -17.71
C GLY A 27 -0.52 1.62 -16.38
N ASN A 28 -1.57 1.07 -15.76
CA ASN A 28 -2.07 1.52 -14.46
C ASN A 28 -1.03 1.29 -13.35
N ILE A 29 -0.33 0.14 -13.35
CA ILE A 29 0.75 -0.16 -12.40
C ILE A 29 1.90 0.84 -12.54
N LEU A 30 2.33 1.13 -13.77
CA LEU A 30 3.39 2.12 -14.03
C LEU A 30 2.96 3.53 -13.62
N ARG A 31 1.69 3.90 -13.85
CA ARG A 31 1.12 5.17 -13.40
C ARG A 31 1.10 5.28 -11.88
N ALA A 32 0.71 4.22 -11.16
CA ALA A 32 0.76 4.18 -9.71
C ALA A 32 2.18 4.41 -9.19
N ALA A 33 3.19 3.79 -9.81
CA ALA A 33 4.60 4.02 -9.49
C ALA A 33 5.02 5.48 -9.72
N GLN A 34 4.54 6.11 -10.80
CA GLN A 34 4.83 7.52 -11.12
C GLN A 34 4.34 8.47 -10.01
N TYR A 35 3.24 8.15 -9.34
CA TYR A 35 2.68 8.97 -8.26
C TYR A 35 3.34 8.73 -6.89
N ALA A 36 4.38 7.92 -6.81
CA ALA A 36 5.13 7.74 -5.56
C ALA A 36 5.83 9.05 -5.12
N PRO A 37 5.98 9.29 -3.82
CA PRO A 37 6.78 10.39 -3.34
C PRO A 37 8.27 10.16 -3.64
N SER A 38 9.02 11.24 -3.87
CA SER A 38 10.47 11.18 -4.03
C SER A 38 11.16 12.38 -3.39
N ALA A 39 12.40 12.21 -2.95
CA ALA A 39 13.19 13.30 -2.36
C ALA A 39 13.25 14.48 -3.32
N GLY A 40 12.79 15.65 -2.87
CA GLY A 40 12.72 16.86 -3.71
C GLY A 40 11.92 16.72 -5.00
N ASN A 41 11.02 15.75 -5.08
CA ASN A 41 10.24 15.41 -6.28
C ASN A 41 11.12 15.10 -7.50
N LEU A 42 12.29 14.49 -7.30
CA LEU A 42 13.28 14.24 -8.37
C LEU A 42 12.91 13.10 -9.31
N GLN A 43 12.04 12.18 -8.89
CA GLN A 43 11.47 11.11 -9.71
C GLN A 43 12.56 10.37 -10.51
N ASP A 44 13.59 9.93 -9.79
CA ASP A 44 14.83 9.37 -10.36
C ASP A 44 14.71 7.88 -10.76
N TRP A 45 13.51 7.32 -10.72
CA TRP A 45 13.21 5.98 -11.19
C TRP A 45 13.07 5.89 -12.71
N LYS A 46 13.39 4.71 -13.26
CA LYS A 46 13.12 4.28 -14.64
C LYS A 46 12.59 2.85 -14.60
N PHE A 47 11.70 2.53 -15.52
CA PHE A 47 11.06 1.24 -15.60
C PHE A 47 11.32 0.61 -16.96
N VAL A 48 11.79 -0.63 -16.97
CA VAL A 48 11.92 -1.44 -18.19
C VAL A 48 10.95 -2.60 -18.10
N VAL A 49 9.94 -2.62 -18.97
CA VAL A 49 8.95 -3.70 -19.04
C VAL A 49 9.47 -4.78 -19.99
N VAL A 50 9.49 -6.00 -19.51
CA VAL A 50 9.98 -7.17 -20.25
C VAL A 50 8.89 -8.22 -20.34
N THR A 51 8.54 -8.59 -21.57
CA THR A 51 7.58 -9.67 -21.90
C THR A 51 8.18 -10.76 -22.77
N ASP A 52 9.35 -10.49 -23.35
CA ASP A 52 10.08 -11.44 -24.18
C ASP A 52 10.60 -12.64 -23.39
N LYS A 53 10.29 -13.86 -23.85
CA LYS A 53 10.58 -15.11 -23.14
C LYS A 53 12.08 -15.32 -22.90
N ASP A 54 12.90 -15.05 -23.92
CA ASP A 54 14.36 -15.28 -23.81
C ASP A 54 15.00 -14.29 -22.84
N THR A 55 14.56 -13.04 -22.87
CA THR A 55 15.01 -12.00 -21.93
C THR A 55 14.57 -12.32 -20.51
N LYS A 56 13.32 -12.76 -20.28
CA LYS A 56 12.83 -13.19 -18.96
C LYS A 56 13.65 -14.33 -18.38
N LYS A 57 13.98 -15.33 -19.20
CA LYS A 57 14.84 -16.45 -18.81
C LYS A 57 16.25 -16.00 -18.41
N LYS A 58 16.84 -15.06 -19.14
CA LYS A 58 18.15 -14.48 -18.79
C LYS A 58 18.07 -13.70 -17.47
N ILE A 59 16.98 -12.95 -17.24
CA ILE A 59 16.74 -12.23 -15.99
C ILE A 59 16.59 -13.20 -14.82
N ALA A 60 15.84 -14.30 -14.97
CA ALA A 60 15.71 -15.33 -13.95
C ALA A 60 17.08 -15.94 -13.55
N ASN A 61 17.95 -16.18 -14.53
CA ASN A 61 19.32 -16.63 -14.28
C ASN A 61 20.15 -15.58 -13.52
N ALA A 62 20.09 -14.31 -13.92
CA ALA A 62 20.75 -13.21 -13.20
C ALA A 62 20.21 -13.01 -11.78
N ALA A 63 18.96 -13.38 -11.54
CA ALA A 63 18.31 -13.33 -10.23
C ALA A 63 18.54 -14.60 -9.39
N MET A 64 19.79 -15.03 -9.27
CA MET A 64 20.21 -16.22 -8.50
C MET A 64 19.51 -17.51 -8.93
N GLN A 65 19.30 -17.69 -10.23
CA GLN A 65 18.67 -18.88 -10.85
C GLN A 65 17.24 -19.17 -10.34
N GLN A 66 16.50 -18.12 -9.97
CA GLN A 66 15.10 -18.24 -9.55
C GLN A 66 14.19 -18.45 -10.76
N SER A 67 14.05 -19.71 -11.22
CA SER A 67 13.34 -20.06 -12.45
C SER A 67 11.89 -19.59 -12.53
N TRP A 68 11.19 -19.52 -11.38
CA TRP A 68 9.81 -19.04 -11.32
C TRP A 68 9.62 -17.60 -11.84
N ILE A 69 10.70 -16.80 -11.90
CA ILE A 69 10.65 -15.43 -12.44
C ILE A 69 10.29 -15.43 -13.92
N GLU A 70 10.79 -16.40 -14.70
CA GLU A 70 10.50 -16.49 -16.14
C GLU A 70 9.05 -16.87 -16.44
N GLU A 71 8.35 -17.49 -15.46
CA GLU A 71 6.94 -17.87 -15.59
C GLU A 71 6.01 -16.64 -15.56
N ALA A 72 6.41 -15.55 -14.92
CA ALA A 72 5.61 -14.33 -14.89
C ALA A 72 5.38 -13.78 -16.31
N PRO A 73 4.13 -13.47 -16.70
CA PRO A 73 3.84 -12.88 -18.01
C PRO A 73 4.57 -11.56 -18.23
N VAL A 74 4.72 -10.75 -17.20
CA VAL A 74 5.38 -9.44 -17.25
C VAL A 74 6.42 -9.33 -16.13
N ILE A 75 7.59 -8.83 -16.48
CA ILE A 75 8.65 -8.42 -15.56
C ILE A 75 8.87 -6.92 -15.72
N ILE A 76 8.98 -6.18 -14.62
CA ILE A 76 9.40 -4.78 -14.63
C ILE A 76 10.72 -4.68 -13.88
N VAL A 77 11.78 -4.27 -14.59
CA VAL A 77 13.05 -3.93 -13.96
C VAL A 77 13.03 -2.45 -13.58
N VAL A 78 13.19 -2.18 -12.29
CA VAL A 78 13.20 -0.83 -11.75
C VAL A 78 14.63 -0.35 -11.60
N TYR A 79 14.95 0.74 -12.26
CA TYR A 79 16.24 1.41 -12.19
C TYR A 79 16.12 2.74 -11.47
N SER A 80 17.20 3.18 -10.85
CA SER A 80 17.38 4.56 -10.42
C SER A 80 18.37 5.30 -11.31
N GLU A 81 18.25 6.64 -11.32
CA GLU A 81 19.24 7.58 -11.85
C GLU A 81 19.93 8.32 -10.68
N PRO A 82 20.89 7.66 -9.95
CA PRO A 82 21.39 8.15 -8.67
C PRO A 82 22.13 9.50 -8.80
N TYR A 83 22.61 9.86 -9.98
CA TYR A 83 23.24 11.16 -10.23
C TYR A 83 22.27 12.34 -10.04
N LYS A 84 20.96 12.15 -10.22
CA LYS A 84 19.96 13.20 -9.98
C LYS A 84 19.88 13.54 -8.48
N THR A 85 19.77 12.54 -7.64
CA THR A 85 19.73 12.71 -6.18
C THR A 85 21.06 13.17 -5.62
N LYS A 86 22.19 12.64 -6.16
CA LYS A 86 23.53 13.07 -5.80
C LYS A 86 23.75 14.56 -6.02
N ARG A 87 23.27 15.11 -7.14
CA ARG A 87 23.41 16.53 -7.48
C ARG A 87 22.81 17.45 -6.41
N PHE A 88 21.71 17.07 -5.78
CA PHE A 88 21.00 17.89 -4.80
C PHE A 88 21.36 17.56 -3.35
N TYR A 89 21.68 16.29 -3.07
CA TYR A 89 21.84 15.76 -1.71
C TYR A 89 23.20 15.07 -1.47
N GLY A 90 24.13 15.13 -2.42
CA GLY A 90 25.45 14.51 -2.29
C GLY A 90 25.37 12.98 -2.15
N GLU A 91 26.31 12.40 -1.41
CA GLU A 91 26.45 10.94 -1.22
C GLU A 91 25.20 10.29 -0.59
N ILE A 92 24.53 10.97 0.34
CA ILE A 92 23.31 10.46 0.96
C ILE A 92 22.16 10.35 -0.06
N GLY A 93 22.08 11.31 -0.99
CA GLY A 93 21.13 11.27 -2.08
C GLY A 93 21.35 10.06 -2.98
N GLU A 94 22.60 9.82 -3.37
CA GLU A 94 23.00 8.71 -4.23
C GLU A 94 22.74 7.35 -3.61
N LYS A 95 23.14 7.16 -2.34
CA LYS A 95 23.18 5.86 -1.68
C LYS A 95 21.89 5.49 -0.96
N ILE A 96 21.12 6.50 -0.48
CA ILE A 96 19.96 6.27 0.36
C ILE A 96 18.68 6.77 -0.33
N TYR A 97 18.60 8.06 -0.68
CA TYR A 97 17.33 8.63 -1.17
C TYR A 97 16.90 8.04 -2.51
N SER A 98 17.86 7.74 -3.40
CA SER A 98 17.59 7.08 -4.68
C SER A 98 16.97 5.69 -4.48
N VAL A 99 17.46 4.92 -3.50
CA VAL A 99 16.91 3.61 -3.14
C VAL A 99 15.50 3.75 -2.54
N GLN A 100 15.32 4.69 -1.62
CA GLN A 100 14.02 4.96 -0.98
C GLN A 100 12.96 5.41 -1.99
N ASN A 101 13.32 6.29 -2.92
CA ASN A 101 12.43 6.72 -4.00
C ASN A 101 11.93 5.53 -4.83
N CYS A 102 12.84 4.66 -5.27
CA CYS A 102 12.48 3.46 -6.01
C CYS A 102 11.64 2.49 -5.17
N ALA A 103 11.94 2.33 -3.87
CA ALA A 103 11.16 1.49 -2.97
C ALA A 103 9.70 1.98 -2.85
N ALA A 104 9.48 3.29 -2.73
CA ALA A 104 8.14 3.87 -2.71
C ALA A 104 7.39 3.62 -4.02
N ALA A 105 8.05 3.77 -5.17
CA ALA A 105 7.47 3.49 -6.48
C ALA A 105 7.11 2.01 -6.65
N ILE A 106 7.98 1.10 -6.18
CA ILE A 106 7.73 -0.34 -6.23
C ILE A 106 6.53 -0.73 -5.36
N GLU A 107 6.43 -0.22 -4.12
CA GLU A 107 5.27 -0.54 -3.28
C GLU A 107 3.96 -0.10 -3.93
N ASN A 108 3.91 1.08 -4.56
CA ASN A 108 2.75 1.51 -5.33
C ASN A 108 2.43 0.55 -6.49
N MET A 109 3.45 -0.01 -7.18
CA MET A 109 3.24 -1.04 -8.21
C MET A 109 2.58 -2.29 -7.63
N LEU A 110 3.08 -2.78 -6.48
CA LEU A 110 2.56 -3.99 -5.84
C LEU A 110 1.11 -3.82 -5.39
N LEU A 111 0.78 -2.66 -4.84
CA LEU A 111 -0.59 -2.32 -4.43
C LEU A 111 -1.52 -2.21 -5.66
N ALA A 112 -1.08 -1.50 -6.71
CA ALA A 112 -1.86 -1.36 -7.94
C ALA A 112 -2.06 -2.69 -8.67
N ALA A 113 -1.10 -3.62 -8.61
CA ALA A 113 -1.28 -4.97 -9.12
C ALA A 113 -2.36 -5.72 -8.34
N THR A 114 -2.30 -5.66 -7.00
CA THR A 114 -3.29 -6.29 -6.12
C THR A 114 -4.69 -5.74 -6.32
N ASP A 115 -4.84 -4.41 -6.50
CA ASP A 115 -6.13 -3.75 -6.76
C ASP A 115 -6.76 -4.18 -8.10
N GLN A 116 -5.95 -4.67 -9.03
CA GLN A 116 -6.38 -5.19 -10.34
C GLN A 116 -6.44 -6.73 -10.39
N ASP A 117 -6.48 -7.40 -9.23
CA ASP A 117 -6.51 -8.87 -9.06
C ASP A 117 -5.29 -9.58 -9.69
N LEU A 118 -4.14 -8.89 -9.77
CA LEU A 118 -2.88 -9.47 -10.20
C LEU A 118 -1.99 -9.83 -9.01
N GLY A 119 -1.25 -10.92 -9.17
CA GLY A 119 -0.15 -11.29 -8.30
C GLY A 119 1.12 -10.55 -8.68
N SER A 120 1.94 -10.24 -7.69
CA SER A 120 3.23 -9.58 -7.89
C SER A 120 4.26 -10.05 -6.87
N CYS A 121 5.55 -9.91 -7.19
CA CYS A 121 6.63 -10.15 -6.26
C CYS A 121 7.78 -9.18 -6.50
N TRP A 122 8.34 -8.64 -5.40
CA TRP A 122 9.55 -7.81 -5.40
C TRP A 122 10.78 -8.69 -5.19
N ILE A 123 11.73 -8.64 -6.12
CA ILE A 123 12.99 -9.38 -6.08
C ILE A 123 14.15 -8.39 -6.01
N SER A 124 15.00 -8.52 -4.97
CA SER A 124 16.22 -7.72 -4.80
C SER A 124 17.51 -8.57 -4.92
N ALA A 125 17.38 -9.89 -4.97
CA ALA A 125 18.53 -10.79 -5.10
C ALA A 125 18.83 -11.06 -6.57
N PHE A 126 19.78 -10.32 -7.16
CA PHE A 126 20.24 -10.48 -8.53
C PHE A 126 21.68 -9.96 -8.72
N ASP A 127 22.34 -10.41 -9.76
CA ASP A 127 23.62 -9.85 -10.22
C ASP A 127 23.36 -8.58 -11.03
N GLU A 128 23.79 -7.41 -10.48
CA GLU A 128 23.60 -6.11 -11.11
C GLU A 128 24.25 -6.04 -12.49
N SER A 129 25.48 -6.56 -12.64
CA SER A 129 26.26 -6.49 -13.89
C SER A 129 25.63 -7.32 -14.99
N MET A 130 25.17 -8.54 -14.65
CA MET A 130 24.43 -9.39 -15.57
C MET A 130 23.13 -8.74 -16.01
N LEU A 131 22.34 -8.20 -15.07
CA LEU A 131 21.07 -7.55 -15.36
C LEU A 131 21.25 -6.33 -16.26
N CYS A 132 22.26 -5.49 -16.00
CA CYS A 132 22.61 -4.35 -16.85
C CYS A 132 22.99 -4.78 -18.26
N THR A 133 23.72 -5.88 -18.40
CA THR A 133 24.09 -6.43 -19.70
C THR A 133 22.88 -6.96 -20.46
N ILE A 134 22.00 -7.70 -19.79
CA ILE A 134 20.77 -8.29 -20.40
C ILE A 134 19.86 -7.19 -20.94
N ILE A 135 19.66 -6.13 -20.15
CA ILE A 135 18.76 -5.01 -20.49
C ILE A 135 19.46 -3.96 -21.36
N ASN A 136 20.78 -4.07 -21.54
CA ASN A 136 21.60 -3.06 -22.22
C ASN A 136 21.41 -1.66 -21.61
N SER A 137 21.42 -1.57 -20.28
CA SER A 137 21.22 -0.33 -19.56
C SER A 137 22.48 0.55 -19.58
N PRO A 138 22.34 1.88 -19.61
CA PRO A 138 23.49 2.78 -19.57
C PRO A 138 24.20 2.74 -18.19
N LYS A 139 25.50 3.07 -18.17
CA LYS A 139 26.33 2.99 -16.96
C LYS A 139 25.95 3.94 -15.82
N ASN A 140 25.14 4.96 -16.11
CA ASN A 140 24.72 5.99 -15.15
C ASN A 140 23.41 5.66 -14.45
N VAL A 141 22.82 4.51 -14.70
CA VAL A 141 21.64 4.02 -13.99
C VAL A 141 22.00 2.77 -13.18
N LYS A 142 21.25 2.53 -12.10
CA LYS A 142 21.46 1.39 -11.22
C LYS A 142 20.18 0.59 -11.04
N PRO A 143 20.16 -0.73 -11.31
CA PRO A 143 19.00 -1.56 -11.03
C PRO A 143 18.75 -1.65 -9.53
N GLN A 144 17.50 -1.45 -9.11
CA GLN A 144 17.09 -1.48 -7.71
C GLN A 144 16.24 -2.71 -7.37
N ALA A 145 15.43 -3.16 -8.32
CA ALA A 145 14.59 -4.34 -8.14
C ALA A 145 14.11 -4.92 -9.47
N ILE A 146 13.70 -6.17 -9.41
CA ILE A 146 12.88 -6.83 -10.40
C ILE A 146 11.50 -7.02 -9.78
N VAL A 147 10.42 -6.67 -10.51
CA VAL A 147 9.03 -6.88 -10.10
C VAL A 147 8.39 -7.80 -11.10
N THR A 148 7.90 -8.96 -10.65
CA THR A 148 7.11 -9.88 -11.47
C THR A 148 5.63 -9.57 -11.33
N ILE A 149 4.86 -9.70 -12.42
CA ILE A 149 3.43 -9.40 -12.45
C ILE A 149 2.74 -10.45 -13.35
N GLY A 150 1.62 -10.97 -12.88
CA GLY A 150 0.79 -11.92 -13.63
C GLY A 150 -0.45 -12.32 -12.84
N TYR A 151 -1.32 -13.11 -13.45
CA TYR A 151 -2.45 -13.71 -12.75
C TYR A 151 -1.95 -14.79 -11.80
N PRO A 152 -2.32 -14.77 -10.50
CA PRO A 152 -1.79 -15.72 -9.53
C PRO A 152 -2.33 -17.15 -9.77
N ASP A 153 -1.43 -18.14 -9.73
CA ASP A 153 -1.75 -19.57 -9.70
C ASP A 153 -1.46 -20.19 -8.34
N GLU A 154 -1.45 -19.37 -7.30
CA GLU A 154 -1.30 -19.79 -5.91
C GLU A 154 -2.03 -18.82 -4.98
N ALA A 155 -2.35 -19.29 -3.79
CA ALA A 155 -2.89 -18.50 -2.69
C ALA A 155 -1.86 -18.47 -1.54
N PRO A 156 -0.93 -17.52 -1.52
CA PRO A 156 0.10 -17.47 -0.49
C PRO A 156 -0.49 -17.28 0.91
N ILE A 157 0.06 -18.01 1.88
CA ILE A 157 -0.34 -17.88 3.29
C ILE A 157 -0.05 -16.46 3.78
N THR A 158 -0.96 -15.92 4.59
CA THR A 158 -0.74 -14.63 5.25
C THR A 158 0.37 -14.76 6.29
N PRO A 159 1.50 -14.06 6.14
CA PRO A 159 2.59 -14.15 7.11
C PRO A 159 2.19 -13.48 8.41
N THR A 160 2.67 -14.03 9.52
CA THR A 160 2.51 -13.43 10.85
C THR A 160 3.18 -12.06 10.87
N LYS A 161 2.51 -11.08 11.46
CA LYS A 161 3.02 -9.73 11.68
C LYS A 161 3.35 -9.54 13.15
N TYR A 162 4.34 -8.70 13.44
CA TYR A 162 4.54 -8.23 14.79
C TYR A 162 3.35 -7.40 15.25
N HIS A 163 3.04 -7.41 16.53
CA HIS A 163 2.01 -6.54 17.08
C HIS A 163 2.45 -5.07 16.99
N LEU A 164 1.49 -4.18 16.71
CA LEU A 164 1.79 -2.74 16.64
C LEU A 164 2.42 -2.21 17.94
N TYR A 165 2.08 -2.79 19.08
CA TYR A 165 2.70 -2.52 20.37
C TYR A 165 4.23 -2.69 20.35
N ASP A 166 4.74 -3.71 19.63
CA ASP A 166 6.18 -3.98 19.56
C ASP A 166 6.91 -3.04 18.59
N LEU A 167 6.18 -2.46 17.66
CA LEU A 167 6.69 -1.61 16.59
C LEU A 167 6.55 -0.11 16.87
N THR A 168 5.77 0.28 17.90
CA THR A 168 5.37 1.67 18.09
C THR A 168 5.78 2.22 19.45
N PHE A 169 6.42 3.39 19.42
CA PHE A 169 6.78 4.17 20.61
C PHE A 169 6.21 5.58 20.48
N ILE A 170 5.84 6.21 21.60
CA ILE A 170 5.31 7.58 21.63
C ILE A 170 6.36 8.53 22.21
N ASN A 171 6.65 9.61 21.47
CA ASN A 171 7.55 10.71 21.83
C ASN A 171 9.03 10.34 21.98
N ALA A 172 9.38 9.14 22.45
CA ALA A 172 10.76 8.72 22.61
C ALA A 172 10.93 7.22 22.36
N TRP A 173 12.12 6.80 21.93
CA TRP A 173 12.46 5.38 21.78
C TRP A 173 12.32 4.65 23.11
N GLY A 174 11.65 3.51 23.09
CA GLY A 174 11.38 2.71 24.30
C GLY A 174 10.12 3.13 25.08
N SER A 175 9.53 4.28 24.78
CA SER A 175 8.29 4.76 25.41
C SER A 175 7.07 4.07 24.79
N ARG A 176 6.69 2.91 25.34
CA ARG A 176 5.60 2.08 24.78
C ARG A 176 4.21 2.61 25.14
N ILE A 177 3.24 2.32 24.29
CA ILE A 177 1.83 2.60 24.52
C ILE A 177 1.30 1.60 25.55
N VAL A 178 0.74 2.09 26.67
CA VAL A 178 0.27 1.23 27.77
C VAL A 178 -0.96 0.40 27.38
N ASN A 179 -1.84 0.93 26.51
CA ASN A 179 -3.01 0.23 25.98
C ASN A 179 -3.15 0.51 24.48
N PRO A 180 -2.42 -0.24 23.61
CA PRO A 180 -2.39 0.03 22.16
C PRO A 180 -3.78 -0.08 21.53
N ASP A 181 -4.59 -1.03 21.93
CA ASP A 181 -5.95 -1.24 21.42
C ASP A 181 -6.85 -0.02 21.65
N LEU A 182 -6.63 0.74 22.72
CA LEU A 182 -7.38 1.95 23.01
C LEU A 182 -6.90 3.17 22.24
N VAL A 183 -5.68 3.15 21.72
CA VAL A 183 -5.03 4.30 21.07
C VAL A 183 -4.96 4.13 19.55
N LEU A 184 -4.75 2.90 19.07
CA LEU A 184 -4.50 2.60 17.66
C LEU A 184 -5.71 2.02 16.94
N ASP A 185 -6.64 1.39 17.66
CA ASP A 185 -7.86 0.83 17.08
C ASP A 185 -9.03 1.83 17.15
N ASN A 186 -10.10 1.50 16.44
CA ASN A 186 -11.33 2.27 16.44
C ASN A 186 -11.95 2.26 17.85
N TRP A 187 -11.85 3.37 18.55
CA TRP A 187 -12.17 3.47 19.98
C TRP A 187 -13.58 2.97 20.32
N SER A 188 -14.55 3.21 19.46
CA SER A 188 -15.92 2.72 19.60
C SER A 188 -15.99 1.18 19.56
N ASP A 189 -15.25 0.53 18.70
CA ASP A 189 -15.28 -0.93 18.50
C ASP A 189 -14.58 -1.65 19.65
N VAL A 190 -13.47 -1.09 20.14
CA VAL A 190 -12.74 -1.60 21.31
C VAL A 190 -13.59 -1.50 22.57
N ILE A 191 -14.28 -0.37 22.78
CA ILE A 191 -15.20 -0.21 23.93
C ILE A 191 -16.36 -1.19 23.83
N LEU A 192 -16.99 -1.33 22.66
CA LEU A 192 -18.10 -2.27 22.47
C LEU A 192 -17.67 -3.70 22.75
N LYS A 193 -16.50 -4.12 22.25
CA LYS A 193 -15.95 -5.47 22.50
C LYS A 193 -15.67 -5.70 23.99
N LYS A 194 -15.04 -4.75 24.69
CA LYS A 194 -14.81 -4.85 26.14
C LYS A 194 -16.10 -4.85 26.95
N ILE A 195 -17.12 -4.11 26.52
CA ILE A 195 -18.44 -4.14 27.14
C ILE A 195 -19.10 -5.51 26.95
N ASP A 196 -18.96 -6.13 25.78
CA ASP A 196 -19.54 -7.44 25.51
C ASP A 196 -18.78 -8.57 26.26
N GLU A 197 -17.45 -8.52 26.32
CA GLU A 197 -16.64 -9.41 27.16
C GLU A 197 -16.98 -9.29 28.65
N ALA A 198 -17.14 -8.04 29.14
CA ALA A 198 -17.55 -7.80 30.52
C ALA A 198 -18.98 -8.29 30.83
N LYS A 199 -19.89 -8.24 29.81
CA LYS A 199 -21.25 -8.80 29.96
C LYS A 199 -21.25 -10.32 30.03
N GLU A 200 -20.45 -10.98 29.20
CA GLU A 200 -20.31 -12.44 29.24
C GLU A 200 -19.74 -12.91 30.59
N ALA A 201 -18.75 -12.20 31.12
CA ALA A 201 -18.20 -12.47 32.45
C ALA A 201 -19.22 -12.19 33.55
N ALA A 202 -19.96 -11.09 33.46
CA ALA A 202 -20.99 -10.73 34.44
C ALA A 202 -22.24 -11.62 34.36
N GLN A 203 -22.60 -12.16 33.20
CA GLN A 203 -23.69 -13.13 33.09
C GLN A 203 -23.40 -14.46 33.81
N LYS A 204 -22.11 -14.82 33.96
CA LYS A 204 -21.69 -15.99 34.74
C LYS A 204 -21.79 -15.79 36.26
N GLU A 205 -21.77 -14.53 36.75
CA GLU A 205 -21.69 -14.20 38.18
C GLU A 205 -22.80 -13.21 38.70
N ALA A 206 -23.77 -12.80 37.90
CA ALA A 206 -24.53 -11.59 38.13
C ALA A 206 -25.74 -11.76 39.08
N THR A 207 -25.78 -10.90 40.10
CA THR A 207 -26.97 -10.48 40.83
C THR A 207 -27.90 -9.59 40.00
N PRO A 208 -29.23 -9.53 40.29
CA PRO A 208 -30.22 -8.78 39.49
C PRO A 208 -29.96 -7.28 39.35
N LEU A 209 -29.23 -6.68 40.28
CA LEU A 209 -28.91 -5.26 40.31
C LEU A 209 -27.86 -4.89 39.22
N VAL A 210 -26.86 -5.74 39.03
CA VAL A 210 -25.80 -5.57 38.02
C VAL A 210 -26.38 -5.64 36.62
N ARG A 211 -27.34 -6.52 36.36
CA ARG A 211 -28.07 -6.62 35.08
C ARG A 211 -28.74 -5.30 34.69
N ARG A 212 -29.40 -4.63 35.64
CA ARG A 212 -30.10 -3.37 35.38
C ARG A 212 -29.15 -2.20 35.06
N LEU A 213 -27.97 -2.15 35.69
CA LEU A 213 -26.95 -1.12 35.40
C LEU A 213 -26.32 -1.32 34.02
N PHE A 214 -26.11 -2.57 33.63
CA PHE A 214 -25.58 -2.90 32.27
C PHE A 214 -26.57 -2.54 31.15
N GLU A 215 -27.86 -2.80 31.33
CA GLU A 215 -28.88 -2.41 30.34
C GLU A 215 -28.95 -0.90 30.11
N LYS A 216 -28.90 -0.10 31.20
CA LYS A 216 -28.85 1.36 31.08
C LYS A 216 -27.58 1.87 30.38
N GLY A 217 -26.41 1.24 30.62
CA GLY A 217 -25.17 1.58 29.97
C GLY A 217 -25.22 1.31 28.46
N LYS A 218 -25.86 0.20 28.05
CA LYS A 218 -26.04 -0.18 26.67
C LYS A 218 -26.92 0.81 25.87
N GLU A 219 -28.02 1.26 26.47
CA GLU A 219 -28.87 2.30 25.86
C GLU A 219 -28.14 3.62 25.68
N HIS A 220 -27.30 4.00 26.62
CA HIS A 220 -26.55 5.25 26.56
C HIS A 220 -25.46 5.18 25.46
N ALA A 221 -24.71 4.08 25.38
CA ALA A 221 -23.70 3.84 24.35
C ALA A 221 -24.33 3.82 22.95
N LYS A 222 -25.51 3.20 22.79
CA LYS A 222 -26.23 3.16 21.52
C LYS A 222 -26.67 4.56 21.06
N LYS A 223 -27.20 5.39 21.97
CA LYS A 223 -27.56 6.77 21.66
C LYS A 223 -26.36 7.64 21.25
N ILE A 224 -25.22 7.46 21.91
CA ILE A 224 -23.98 8.16 21.56
C ILE A 224 -23.53 7.75 20.15
N HIS A 225 -23.53 6.46 19.85
CA HIS A 225 -23.15 5.92 18.52
C HIS A 225 -24.06 6.46 17.40
N GLU A 226 -25.37 6.45 17.60
CA GLU A 226 -26.35 6.99 16.65
C GLU A 226 -26.14 8.50 16.42
N THR A 227 -25.83 9.25 17.48
CA THR A 227 -25.55 10.69 17.39
C THR A 227 -24.27 10.99 16.63
N ILE A 228 -23.22 10.20 16.84
CA ILE A 228 -21.94 10.33 16.11
C ILE A 228 -22.13 9.98 14.64
N LYS A 229 -22.84 8.91 14.35
CA LYS A 229 -23.14 8.48 12.97
C LYS A 229 -23.93 9.54 12.20
N LYS A 230 -24.97 10.10 12.82
CA LYS A 230 -25.78 11.18 12.25
C LYS A 230 -24.95 12.43 11.94
N LYS A 231 -24.07 12.85 12.88
CA LYS A 231 -23.17 13.99 12.67
C LYS A 231 -22.16 13.73 11.54
N ALA A 232 -21.66 12.50 11.40
CA ALA A 232 -20.74 12.12 10.33
C ALA A 232 -21.44 12.12 8.95
N GLU A 233 -22.68 11.68 8.88
CA GLU A 233 -23.50 11.75 7.67
C GLU A 233 -23.81 13.20 7.28
N GLU A 234 -24.21 14.04 8.23
CA GLU A 234 -24.44 15.48 8.01
C GLU A 234 -23.16 16.20 7.52
N GLN A 235 -22.00 15.85 8.04
CA GLN A 235 -20.71 16.39 7.55
C GLN A 235 -20.38 15.93 6.13
N LYS A 236 -20.66 14.68 5.78
CA LYS A 236 -20.50 14.17 4.40
C LYS A 236 -21.43 14.89 3.41
N GLU A 237 -22.66 15.13 3.80
CA GLU A 237 -23.60 15.87 2.96
C GLU A 237 -23.21 17.36 2.78
N ARG A 238 -22.72 18.01 3.85
CA ARG A 238 -22.21 19.39 3.75
C ARG A 238 -20.99 19.48 2.82
N LYS A 239 -20.06 18.54 2.89
CA LYS A 239 -18.90 18.48 1.98
C LYS A 239 -19.34 18.26 0.52
N LYS A 240 -20.31 17.37 0.27
CA LYS A 240 -20.84 17.16 -1.07
C LYS A 240 -21.55 18.41 -1.64
N LYS A 241 -22.29 19.15 -0.80
CA LYS A 241 -22.92 20.42 -1.22
C LYS A 241 -21.91 21.51 -1.52
N GLN A 242 -20.84 21.64 -0.71
CA GLN A 242 -19.76 22.59 -0.96
C GLN A 242 -18.98 22.27 -2.23
N GLN A 243 -18.74 20.98 -2.49
CA GLN A 243 -18.05 20.54 -3.71
C GLN A 243 -18.87 20.83 -4.97
N LYS A 244 -20.19 20.62 -4.90
CA LYS A 244 -21.12 20.92 -6.00
C LYS A 244 -21.23 22.42 -6.29
N SER A 245 -21.28 23.25 -5.24
CA SER A 245 -21.29 24.71 -5.36
C SER A 245 -19.98 25.24 -5.96
N SER A 246 -18.83 24.68 -5.61
CA SER A 246 -17.54 25.10 -6.21
C SER A 246 -17.36 24.62 -7.66
N GLU A 247 -17.98 23.49 -8.05
CA GLU A 247 -18.01 23.03 -9.45
C GLU A 247 -18.93 23.91 -10.31
N GLU A 248 -20.07 24.38 -9.78
CA GLU A 248 -20.97 25.29 -10.44
C GLU A 248 -20.37 26.69 -10.63
N GLU A 249 -19.65 27.24 -9.62
CA GLU A 249 -18.92 28.51 -9.73
C GLU A 249 -17.78 28.45 -10.77
N VAL A 250 -17.09 27.31 -10.89
CA VAL A 250 -16.03 27.13 -11.91
C VAL A 250 -16.64 27.04 -13.31
N LEU A 251 -17.79 26.42 -13.49
CA LEU A 251 -18.51 26.35 -14.77
C LEU A 251 -19.01 27.73 -15.22
N GLU A 252 -19.64 28.51 -14.33
CA GLU A 252 -20.07 29.89 -14.65
C GLU A 252 -18.90 30.80 -15.01
N SER A 253 -17.75 30.67 -14.31
CA SER A 253 -16.58 31.48 -14.63
C SER A 253 -15.88 31.12 -15.96
N THR A 254 -16.10 29.90 -16.47
CA THR A 254 -15.59 29.49 -17.79
C THR A 254 -16.50 29.93 -18.94
N GLU A 255 -17.83 30.03 -18.71
CA GLU A 255 -18.77 30.54 -19.71
C GLU A 255 -18.67 32.08 -19.91
N GLU A 256 -18.32 32.84 -18.85
CA GLU A 256 -18.08 34.29 -18.96
C GLU A 256 -16.73 34.66 -19.63
N ALA A 257 -15.83 33.72 -19.81
CA ALA A 257 -14.52 33.95 -20.45
C ALA A 257 -14.51 33.67 -21.97
N GLU A 258 -15.60 33.15 -22.54
CA GLU A 258 -15.77 32.86 -23.99
C GLU A 258 -16.63 33.90 -24.75
N TYR A 259 -16.98 35.04 -24.12
CA TYR A 259 -17.65 36.17 -24.82
C TYR A 259 -16.73 37.38 -24.99
#